data_4e787d028c93c2f40e98c602099baa24
#
_entry.id   4e787d028c93c2f40e98c602099baa24
#
_cell.length_a   1.000
_cell.length_b   1.000
_cell.length_c   1.000
_cell.angle_alpha   90.00
_cell.angle_beta   90.00
_cell.angle_gamma   90.00
#
_symmetry.space_group_name_H-M   'P 1'
#
loop_
_entity.id
_entity.type
_entity.pdbx_description
1 polymer ?
#
loop_
_entity_poly.entity_id
_entity_poly.type
_entity_poly.pdbx_seq_one_letter_code
_entity_poly.pdbx_strand_id
1 'polypeptide(L)'
;MTEPAAAIPSPLLDRHVALGARIVEFAGWLMPIQYGGILEEHRAVRSAAGLFDLSHMGELFVEGPEAGAALAAALVSDPPALAVGRAQYSMLCAPDGGILDDLIVYRLADERFMVVANASNAKTVSDALAERLEGRRAVLDDRSLATALCAVQGPKSSAILQPLTDIDVAAIRYYGIAEGTVAGIAALVARTGYTGEDGFEVFVDVGRATDLWDALLAAGRPHGIVPVGLGARDTLRLEAGMPLYGNELDHATNPVEAGLGRVVKLTKPGDFVGRAALEKVVRDGPARRLVGLVLRDRGIARHGYPVLAGDRRTGVVTSGTMSPTRNEAIAMAYVAPGDAEPGTMLAVEIRGAPAAAEVVPLPFYRRT
;
A
#
# COMPACT_ATOMS: atom_id res chain seq x y z
N MET A 1 13.56 -14.18 27.83
CA MET A 1 12.34 -13.87 27.05
C MET A 1 12.05 -12.41 27.35
N THR A 2 12.33 -11.51 26.41
CA THR A 2 11.92 -10.10 26.50
C THR A 2 10.40 -10.05 26.40
N GLU A 3 9.73 -9.40 27.34
CA GLU A 3 8.29 -9.10 27.20
C GLU A 3 8.05 -8.44 25.84
N PRO A 4 6.96 -8.81 25.12
CA PRO A 4 6.61 -8.12 23.89
C PRO A 4 6.42 -6.64 24.21
N ALA A 5 7.02 -5.76 23.41
CA ALA A 5 6.83 -4.32 23.55
C ALA A 5 5.33 -3.99 23.46
N ALA A 6 4.84 -3.09 24.31
CA ALA A 6 3.45 -2.67 24.25
C ALA A 6 3.16 -2.01 22.89
N ALA A 7 2.00 -2.32 22.32
CA ALA A 7 1.59 -1.74 21.06
C ALA A 7 1.45 -0.21 21.17
N ILE A 8 1.93 0.52 20.16
CA ILE A 8 1.92 1.97 20.07
C ILE A 8 0.48 2.44 19.83
N PRO A 9 -0.08 3.36 20.63
CA PRO A 9 -1.37 3.94 20.33
C PRO A 9 -1.28 4.85 19.09
N SER A 10 -2.25 4.72 18.17
CA SER A 10 -2.41 5.75 17.14
C SER A 10 -2.61 7.12 17.77
N PRO A 11 -2.10 8.22 17.19
CA PRO A 11 -2.38 9.58 17.68
C PRO A 11 -3.88 9.93 17.68
N LEU A 12 -4.69 9.13 16.97
CA LEU A 12 -6.14 9.26 16.86
C LEU A 12 -6.92 8.22 17.69
N LEU A 13 -6.25 7.44 18.56
CA LEU A 13 -6.89 6.33 19.28
C LEU A 13 -8.15 6.77 20.05
N ASP A 14 -8.10 7.92 20.75
CA ASP A 14 -9.25 8.43 21.48
C ASP A 14 -10.43 8.81 20.57
N ARG A 15 -10.14 9.30 19.34
CA ARG A 15 -11.16 9.57 18.33
C ARG A 15 -11.78 8.28 17.80
N HIS A 16 -10.97 7.25 17.61
CA HIS A 16 -11.48 5.94 17.17
C HIS A 16 -12.39 5.32 18.22
N VAL A 17 -11.97 5.34 19.50
CA VAL A 17 -12.78 4.84 20.62
C VAL A 17 -14.08 5.62 20.74
N ALA A 18 -14.05 6.97 20.67
CA ALA A 18 -15.23 7.82 20.74
C ALA A 18 -16.21 7.58 19.58
N LEU A 19 -15.72 7.16 18.41
CA LEU A 19 -16.53 6.77 17.24
C LEU A 19 -17.00 5.31 17.29
N GLY A 20 -16.72 4.57 18.37
CA GLY A 20 -17.14 3.17 18.54
C GLY A 20 -16.32 2.16 17.74
N ALA A 21 -15.11 2.51 17.34
CA ALA A 21 -14.25 1.60 16.60
C ALA A 21 -13.88 0.35 17.42
N ARG A 22 -13.84 -0.80 16.76
CA ARG A 22 -13.19 -1.99 17.28
C ARG A 22 -11.68 -1.85 17.05
N ILE A 23 -10.92 -1.71 18.15
CA ILE A 23 -9.46 -1.58 18.12
C ILE A 23 -8.80 -2.97 18.14
N VAL A 24 -7.74 -3.12 17.35
CA VAL A 24 -6.88 -4.30 17.29
C VAL A 24 -5.41 -3.90 17.28
N GLU A 25 -4.55 -4.81 17.67
CA GLU A 25 -3.13 -4.67 17.41
C GLU A 25 -2.84 -5.02 15.93
N PHE A 26 -2.16 -4.13 15.24
CA PHE A 26 -1.74 -4.30 13.84
C PHE A 26 -0.34 -3.71 13.65
N ALA A 27 0.62 -4.55 13.25
CA ALA A 27 2.01 -4.15 13.01
C ALA A 27 2.64 -3.38 14.19
N GLY A 28 2.29 -3.76 15.44
CA GLY A 28 2.76 -3.10 16.66
C GLY A 28 2.02 -1.82 17.03
N TRP A 29 0.91 -1.49 16.37
CA TRP A 29 0.07 -0.31 16.65
C TRP A 29 -1.33 -0.70 17.08
N LEU A 30 -1.99 0.12 17.90
CA LEU A 30 -3.42 0.01 18.21
C LEU A 30 -4.22 0.75 17.15
N MET A 31 -4.87 0.01 16.24
CA MET A 31 -5.56 0.54 15.06
C MET A 31 -7.03 0.12 14.99
N PRO A 32 -7.91 0.93 14.36
CA PRO A 32 -9.30 0.55 14.14
C PRO A 32 -9.39 -0.51 13.03
N ILE A 33 -9.98 -1.68 13.33
CA ILE A 33 -10.28 -2.69 12.32
C ILE A 33 -11.58 -2.37 11.58
N GLN A 34 -12.56 -1.82 12.26
CA GLN A 34 -13.84 -1.35 11.74
C GLN A 34 -14.55 -0.42 12.72
N TYR A 35 -15.53 0.34 12.22
CA TYR A 35 -16.46 1.18 13.01
C TYR A 35 -17.89 0.62 12.90
N GLY A 36 -18.62 0.94 11.83
CA GLY A 36 -19.98 0.44 11.61
C GLY A 36 -20.01 -0.98 11.03
N GLY A 37 -19.05 -1.30 10.18
CA GLY A 37 -18.94 -2.61 9.55
C GLY A 37 -18.17 -2.57 8.24
N ILE A 38 -17.36 -3.59 7.99
CA ILE A 38 -16.46 -3.65 6.82
C ILE A 38 -17.20 -3.43 5.51
N LEU A 39 -18.39 -4.03 5.35
CA LEU A 39 -19.18 -3.92 4.11
C LEU A 39 -19.73 -2.50 3.87
N GLU A 40 -20.20 -1.85 4.93
CA GLU A 40 -20.73 -0.47 4.85
C GLU A 40 -19.62 0.53 4.58
N GLU A 41 -18.50 0.40 5.29
CA GLU A 41 -17.31 1.22 5.12
C GLU A 41 -16.76 1.09 3.69
N HIS A 42 -16.63 -0.14 3.19
CA HIS A 42 -16.21 -0.40 1.81
C HIS A 42 -17.12 0.30 0.79
N ARG A 43 -18.46 0.14 0.93
CA ARG A 43 -19.44 0.75 0.03
C ARG A 43 -19.41 2.27 0.08
N ALA A 44 -19.20 2.86 1.25
CA ALA A 44 -19.06 4.30 1.40
C ALA A 44 -17.85 4.84 0.62
N VAL A 45 -16.71 4.15 0.67
CA VAL A 45 -15.51 4.50 -0.13
C VAL A 45 -15.82 4.45 -1.62
N ARG A 46 -16.55 3.42 -2.10
CA ARG A 46 -16.90 3.27 -3.51
C ARG A 46 -17.90 4.30 -4.02
N SER A 47 -18.81 4.78 -3.17
CA SER A 47 -19.94 5.64 -3.60
C SER A 47 -19.83 7.10 -3.15
N ALA A 48 -19.08 7.36 -2.09
CA ALA A 48 -18.95 8.68 -1.46
C ALA A 48 -17.49 8.98 -1.09
N ALA A 49 -17.13 8.75 0.16
CA ALA A 49 -15.75 8.84 0.65
C ALA A 49 -15.56 8.07 1.96
N GLY A 50 -14.33 7.64 2.21
CA GLY A 50 -13.86 7.13 3.49
C GLY A 50 -12.68 7.94 4.03
N LEU A 51 -12.63 8.09 5.35
CA LEU A 51 -11.50 8.68 6.07
C LEU A 51 -10.75 7.57 6.80
N PHE A 52 -9.47 7.43 6.50
CA PHE A 52 -8.58 6.43 7.08
C PHE A 52 -7.54 7.09 7.95
N ASP A 53 -7.25 6.49 9.09
CA ASP A 53 -6.03 6.72 9.85
C ASP A 53 -4.93 5.78 9.31
N LEU A 54 -3.85 6.37 8.85
CA LEU A 54 -2.66 5.67 8.34
C LEU A 54 -1.40 6.08 9.11
N SER A 55 -1.53 6.70 10.29
CA SER A 55 -0.41 7.21 11.10
C SER A 55 0.52 6.11 11.63
N HIS A 56 0.24 4.85 11.32
CA HIS A 56 1.12 3.72 11.60
C HIS A 56 2.17 3.47 10.51
N MET A 57 2.06 4.15 9.35
CA MET A 57 3.06 4.05 8.28
C MET A 57 4.40 4.66 8.70
N GLY A 58 5.46 4.34 7.96
CA GLY A 58 6.78 4.93 8.19
C GLY A 58 7.04 6.07 7.21
N GLU A 59 7.40 7.26 7.71
CA GLU A 59 7.77 8.43 6.93
C GLU A 59 9.24 8.78 7.12
N LEU A 60 10.03 8.47 6.09
CA LEU A 60 11.48 8.62 6.08
C LEU A 60 11.88 9.73 5.10
N PHE A 61 12.51 10.79 5.61
CA PHE A 61 13.02 11.87 4.77
C PHE A 61 14.49 11.64 4.43
N VAL A 62 14.84 11.80 3.16
CA VAL A 62 16.22 11.71 2.66
C VAL A 62 16.56 13.02 1.99
N GLU A 63 17.55 13.74 2.58
CA GLU A 63 17.90 15.10 2.16
C GLU A 63 19.41 15.23 1.92
N GLY A 64 19.77 16.04 0.95
CA GLY A 64 21.17 16.37 0.63
C GLY A 64 21.51 16.20 -0.85
N PRO A 65 22.68 16.70 -1.27
CA PRO A 65 23.07 16.76 -2.69
C PRO A 65 23.21 15.40 -3.37
N GLU A 66 23.34 14.32 -2.60
CA GLU A 66 23.40 12.96 -3.13
C GLU A 66 22.17 12.11 -2.77
N ALA A 67 21.10 12.70 -2.19
CA ALA A 67 19.89 12.00 -1.78
C ALA A 67 19.25 11.18 -2.92
N GLY A 68 19.08 11.79 -4.09
CA GLY A 68 18.53 11.10 -5.26
C GLY A 68 19.39 9.93 -5.72
N ALA A 69 20.71 10.13 -5.81
CA ALA A 69 21.63 9.09 -6.23
C ALA A 69 21.72 7.94 -5.20
N ALA A 70 21.64 8.27 -3.91
CA ALA A 70 21.61 7.30 -2.83
C ALA A 70 20.34 6.43 -2.90
N LEU A 71 19.18 7.06 -3.07
CA LEU A 71 17.92 6.35 -3.25
C LEU A 71 17.89 5.52 -4.54
N ALA A 72 18.51 6.00 -5.63
CA ALA A 72 18.61 5.21 -6.86
C ALA A 72 19.47 3.95 -6.69
N ALA A 73 20.50 3.99 -5.87
CA ALA A 73 21.31 2.82 -5.54
C ALA A 73 20.63 1.89 -4.52
N ALA A 74 19.75 2.44 -3.68
CA ALA A 74 19.05 1.69 -2.65
C ALA A 74 17.79 0.96 -3.17
N LEU A 75 17.07 1.52 -4.15
CA LEU A 75 15.76 1.09 -4.59
C LEU A 75 15.77 0.56 -6.03
N VAL A 76 14.79 -0.25 -6.38
CA VAL A 76 14.66 -0.81 -7.74
C VAL A 76 14.19 0.23 -8.78
N SER A 77 13.54 1.32 -8.36
CA SER A 77 13.07 2.42 -9.21
C SER A 77 14.17 3.48 -9.45
N ASP A 78 13.83 4.56 -10.13
CA ASP A 78 14.75 5.66 -10.44
C ASP A 78 14.23 7.00 -9.85
N PRO A 79 14.41 7.25 -8.53
CA PRO A 79 13.95 8.47 -7.88
C PRO A 79 14.47 9.78 -8.50
N PRO A 80 15.74 9.90 -8.94
CA PRO A 80 16.23 11.11 -9.62
C PRO A 80 15.49 11.48 -10.91
N ALA A 81 14.90 10.49 -11.60
CA ALA A 81 14.14 10.73 -12.83
C ALA A 81 12.75 11.31 -12.58
N LEU A 82 12.26 11.32 -11.32
CA LEU A 82 11.01 11.97 -10.97
C LEU A 82 11.13 13.49 -11.10
N ALA A 83 10.10 14.14 -11.62
CA ALA A 83 9.95 15.58 -11.46
C ALA A 83 9.64 15.93 -10.00
N VAL A 84 10.03 17.12 -9.55
CA VAL A 84 9.61 17.66 -8.24
C VAL A 84 8.09 17.70 -8.17
N GLY A 85 7.53 17.36 -7.02
CA GLY A 85 6.09 17.22 -6.82
C GLY A 85 5.49 15.91 -7.36
N ARG A 86 6.33 14.92 -7.70
CA ARG A 86 5.88 13.59 -8.17
C ARG A 86 6.26 12.49 -7.20
N ALA A 87 5.50 11.39 -7.31
CA ALA A 87 5.76 10.16 -6.58
C ALA A 87 5.90 8.96 -7.52
N GLN A 88 6.49 7.90 -7.02
CA GLN A 88 6.50 6.59 -7.67
C GLN A 88 6.45 5.46 -6.65
N TYR A 89 5.75 4.40 -7.01
CA TYR A 89 5.82 3.13 -6.30
C TYR A 89 7.18 2.48 -6.57
N SER A 90 7.78 1.92 -5.53
CA SER A 90 9.09 1.29 -5.57
C SER A 90 9.16 0.11 -4.61
N MET A 91 10.29 -0.58 -4.64
CA MET A 91 10.61 -1.64 -3.67
C MET A 91 12.06 -1.51 -3.22
N LEU A 92 12.26 -1.84 -1.95
CA LEU A 92 13.54 -2.10 -1.35
C LEU A 92 13.78 -3.61 -1.42
N CYS A 93 14.82 -4.04 -2.15
CA CYS A 93 15.14 -5.46 -2.30
C CYS A 93 16.43 -5.82 -1.57
N ALA A 94 16.56 -7.09 -1.19
CA ALA A 94 17.78 -7.71 -0.73
C ALA A 94 18.72 -8.03 -1.92
N PRO A 95 20.00 -8.37 -1.69
CA PRO A 95 20.94 -8.72 -2.77
C PRO A 95 20.52 -9.87 -3.65
N ASP A 96 19.71 -10.81 -3.13
CA ASP A 96 19.15 -11.95 -3.85
C ASP A 96 17.89 -11.61 -4.66
N GLY A 97 17.43 -10.33 -4.62
CA GLY A 97 16.25 -9.83 -5.31
C GLY A 97 14.94 -10.00 -4.55
N GLY A 98 14.96 -10.59 -3.35
CA GLY A 98 13.81 -10.69 -2.46
C GLY A 98 13.33 -9.32 -1.96
N ILE A 99 12.02 -9.13 -1.82
CA ILE A 99 11.43 -7.84 -1.44
C ILE A 99 11.51 -7.69 0.08
N LEU A 100 12.23 -6.67 0.56
CA LEU A 100 12.25 -6.29 1.97
C LEU A 100 11.05 -5.43 2.35
N ASP A 101 10.64 -4.54 1.44
CA ASP A 101 9.41 -3.76 1.53
C ASP A 101 9.03 -3.18 0.18
N ASP A 102 7.72 -2.91 0.00
CA ASP A 102 7.19 -2.05 -1.04
C ASP A 102 6.81 -0.69 -0.45
N LEU A 103 7.10 0.38 -1.19
CA LEU A 103 7.05 1.74 -0.65
C LEU A 103 6.75 2.77 -1.75
N ILE A 104 6.39 3.97 -1.31
CA ILE A 104 6.22 5.10 -2.22
C ILE A 104 7.34 6.10 -1.97
N VAL A 105 8.00 6.56 -3.04
CA VAL A 105 8.99 7.63 -3.00
C VAL A 105 8.38 8.90 -3.59
N TYR A 106 8.45 9.99 -2.85
CA TYR A 106 8.03 11.33 -3.25
C TYR A 106 9.27 12.20 -3.43
N ARG A 107 9.36 12.95 -4.54
CA ARG A 107 10.36 14.00 -4.73
C ARG A 107 9.76 15.34 -4.36
N LEU A 108 10.13 15.86 -3.19
CA LEU A 108 9.61 17.13 -2.65
C LEU A 108 10.37 18.34 -3.19
N ALA A 109 11.67 18.20 -3.39
CA ALA A 109 12.57 19.19 -3.99
C ALA A 109 13.71 18.49 -4.71
N ASP A 110 14.64 19.24 -5.29
CA ASP A 110 15.78 18.66 -6.04
C ASP A 110 16.62 17.71 -5.19
N GLU A 111 16.85 18.05 -3.93
CA GLU A 111 17.66 17.33 -2.96
C GLU A 111 16.86 16.81 -1.75
N ARG A 112 15.52 16.75 -1.87
CA ARG A 112 14.65 16.36 -0.76
C ARG A 112 13.61 15.34 -1.23
N PHE A 113 13.63 14.17 -0.59
CA PHE A 113 12.73 13.06 -0.87
C PHE A 113 12.04 12.60 0.42
N MET A 114 10.84 12.04 0.29
CA MET A 114 10.14 11.32 1.35
C MET A 114 9.86 9.90 0.87
N VAL A 115 10.13 8.92 1.71
CA VAL A 115 9.83 7.51 1.50
C VAL A 115 8.77 7.11 2.50
N VAL A 116 7.66 6.56 2.01
CA VAL A 116 6.58 6.03 2.86
C VAL A 116 6.62 4.51 2.80
N ALA A 117 6.92 3.89 3.95
CA ALA A 117 7.11 2.45 4.13
C ALA A 117 5.93 1.80 4.85
N ASN A 118 5.75 0.49 4.69
CA ASN A 118 4.75 -0.26 5.45
C ASN A 118 5.08 -0.28 6.94
N ALA A 119 4.06 -0.19 7.78
CA ALA A 119 4.19 -0.16 9.24
C ALA A 119 5.03 -1.30 9.81
N SER A 120 4.79 -2.54 9.34
CA SER A 120 5.53 -3.72 9.79
C SER A 120 7.02 -3.68 9.44
N ASN A 121 7.39 -2.88 8.43
CA ASN A 121 8.74 -2.83 7.86
C ASN A 121 9.43 -1.48 8.03
N ALA A 122 8.78 -0.48 8.65
CA ALA A 122 9.33 0.87 8.79
C ALA A 122 10.76 0.86 9.36
N LYS A 123 10.98 0.08 10.42
CA LYS A 123 12.33 -0.10 10.99
C LYS A 123 13.29 -0.78 10.02
N THR A 124 12.89 -1.85 9.34
CA THR A 124 13.72 -2.56 8.36
C THR A 124 14.12 -1.63 7.21
N VAL A 125 13.18 -0.81 6.74
CA VAL A 125 13.45 0.17 5.67
C VAL A 125 14.38 1.27 6.16
N SER A 126 14.16 1.81 7.37
CA SER A 126 15.01 2.83 7.99
C SER A 126 16.44 2.33 8.16
N ASP A 127 16.64 1.12 8.74
CA ASP A 127 17.96 0.52 8.94
C ASP A 127 18.67 0.28 7.60
N ALA A 128 17.98 -0.31 6.62
CA ALA A 128 18.58 -0.60 5.31
C ALA A 128 18.89 0.67 4.51
N LEU A 129 18.06 1.71 4.61
CA LEU A 129 18.37 3.00 3.99
C LEU A 129 19.56 3.65 4.69
N ALA A 130 19.64 3.64 6.02
CA ALA A 130 20.76 4.18 6.76
C ALA A 130 22.08 3.52 6.32
N GLU A 131 22.12 2.18 6.24
CA GLU A 131 23.28 1.43 5.74
C GLU A 131 23.64 1.82 4.29
N ARG A 132 22.65 1.91 3.39
CA ARG A 132 22.87 2.19 1.97
C ARG A 132 23.24 3.66 1.67
N LEU A 133 23.00 4.55 2.62
CA LEU A 133 23.38 5.96 2.56
C LEU A 133 24.78 6.24 3.16
N GLU A 134 25.42 5.26 3.80
CA GLU A 134 26.75 5.43 4.39
C GLU A 134 27.78 5.95 3.36
N GLY A 135 28.57 6.95 3.78
CA GLY A 135 29.58 7.59 2.95
C GLY A 135 29.07 8.52 1.86
N ARG A 136 27.75 8.76 1.77
CA ARG A 136 27.12 9.71 0.86
C ARG A 136 26.77 11.02 1.54
N ARG A 137 26.73 12.11 0.77
CA ARG A 137 26.29 13.42 1.25
C ARG A 137 24.76 13.48 1.24
N ALA A 138 24.14 12.60 2.03
CA ALA A 138 22.71 12.51 2.23
C ALA A 138 22.43 12.15 3.69
N VAL A 139 21.35 12.70 4.25
CA VAL A 139 20.90 12.47 5.63
C VAL A 139 19.56 11.78 5.58
N LEU A 140 19.39 10.72 6.37
CA LEU A 140 18.12 10.06 6.65
C LEU A 140 17.55 10.62 7.95
N ASP A 141 16.32 11.09 7.91
CA ASP A 141 15.55 11.58 9.07
C ASP A 141 14.24 10.77 9.16
N ASP A 142 14.16 9.90 10.15
CA ASP A 142 12.97 9.09 10.42
C ASP A 142 11.97 9.91 11.24
N ARG A 143 10.89 10.33 10.58
CA ARG A 143 9.79 11.12 11.18
C ARG A 143 8.52 10.31 11.41
N SER A 144 8.59 8.99 11.36
CA SER A 144 7.42 8.11 11.47
C SER A 144 6.58 8.39 12.72
N LEU A 145 7.21 8.62 13.88
CA LEU A 145 6.49 8.95 15.12
C LEU A 145 6.13 10.44 15.26
N ALA A 146 6.68 11.31 14.41
CA ALA A 146 6.41 12.74 14.41
C ALA A 146 5.37 13.16 13.35
N THR A 147 4.95 12.22 12.49
CA THR A 147 4.00 12.47 11.42
C THR A 147 2.69 11.74 11.69
N ALA A 148 1.57 12.39 11.42
CA ALA A 148 0.26 11.76 11.30
C ALA A 148 -0.17 11.77 9.85
N LEU A 149 -0.76 10.66 9.39
CA LEU A 149 -1.23 10.48 8.04
C LEU A 149 -2.72 10.14 8.04
N CYS A 150 -3.53 11.04 7.46
CA CYS A 150 -4.94 10.79 7.20
C CYS A 150 -5.19 10.66 5.69
N ALA A 151 -6.03 9.70 5.27
CA ALA A 151 -6.40 9.57 3.87
C ALA A 151 -7.91 9.74 3.65
N VAL A 152 -8.28 10.59 2.69
CA VAL A 152 -9.65 10.75 2.20
C VAL A 152 -9.74 10.09 0.84
N GLN A 153 -10.48 8.98 0.74
CA GLN A 153 -10.55 8.13 -0.46
C GLN A 153 -11.98 7.96 -0.93
N GLY A 154 -12.21 8.05 -2.23
CA GLY A 154 -13.52 7.89 -2.85
C GLY A 154 -13.86 9.02 -3.83
N PRO A 155 -14.95 8.88 -4.61
CA PRO A 155 -15.32 9.83 -5.68
C PRO A 155 -15.63 11.25 -5.19
N LYS A 156 -15.87 11.46 -3.89
CA LYS A 156 -16.11 12.78 -3.28
C LYS A 156 -14.87 13.38 -2.61
N SER A 157 -13.73 12.72 -2.63
CA SER A 157 -12.51 13.15 -1.92
C SER A 157 -12.07 14.58 -2.28
N SER A 158 -12.06 14.92 -3.57
CA SER A 158 -11.70 16.29 -4.02
C SER A 158 -12.68 17.34 -3.50
N ALA A 159 -13.99 17.06 -3.53
CA ALA A 159 -15.01 18.00 -3.06
C ALA A 159 -14.94 18.22 -1.54
N ILE A 160 -14.47 17.22 -0.79
CA ILE A 160 -14.27 17.29 0.66
C ILE A 160 -13.01 18.07 1.01
N LEU A 161 -11.91 17.81 0.30
CA LEU A 161 -10.61 18.38 0.65
C LEU A 161 -10.44 19.82 0.15
N GLN A 162 -10.95 20.15 -1.04
CA GLN A 162 -10.73 21.47 -1.66
C GLN A 162 -11.15 22.66 -0.79
N PRO A 163 -12.28 22.65 -0.05
CA PRO A 163 -12.67 23.76 0.81
C PRO A 163 -11.75 23.95 2.03
N LEU A 164 -10.95 22.96 2.39
CA LEU A 164 -10.07 22.97 3.56
C LEU A 164 -8.64 23.40 3.25
N THR A 165 -8.27 23.53 1.99
CA THR A 165 -6.88 23.72 1.58
C THR A 165 -6.71 24.91 0.63
N ASP A 166 -5.55 25.56 0.71
CA ASP A 166 -5.07 26.57 -0.24
C ASP A 166 -4.45 25.96 -1.50
N ILE A 167 -4.29 24.62 -1.52
CA ILE A 167 -3.79 23.90 -2.69
C ILE A 167 -4.95 23.66 -3.67
N ASP A 168 -4.71 23.89 -4.97
CA ASP A 168 -5.61 23.40 -6.01
C ASP A 168 -5.46 21.86 -6.12
N VAL A 169 -6.35 21.13 -5.48
CA VAL A 169 -6.29 19.65 -5.46
C VAL A 169 -6.52 19.05 -6.85
N ALA A 170 -7.19 19.77 -7.77
CA ALA A 170 -7.38 19.32 -9.14
C ALA A 170 -6.08 19.38 -9.95
N ALA A 171 -5.16 20.30 -9.62
CA ALA A 171 -3.85 20.40 -10.22
C ALA A 171 -2.89 19.28 -9.79
N ILE A 172 -3.13 18.65 -8.65
CA ILE A 172 -2.32 17.49 -8.20
C ILE A 172 -2.67 16.31 -9.10
N ARG A 173 -1.74 15.89 -9.96
CA ARG A 173 -1.90 14.69 -10.79
C ARG A 173 -1.86 13.43 -9.93
N TYR A 174 -2.47 12.36 -10.40
CA TYR A 174 -2.32 11.03 -9.77
C TYR A 174 -0.82 10.68 -9.63
N TYR A 175 -0.40 10.21 -8.44
CA TYR A 175 1.00 10.14 -8.02
C TYR A 175 1.71 11.51 -8.05
N GLY A 176 1.02 12.56 -7.62
CA GLY A 176 1.57 13.87 -7.34
C GLY A 176 1.49 14.20 -5.86
N ILE A 177 2.29 15.17 -5.43
CA ILE A 177 2.30 15.72 -4.06
C ILE A 177 2.49 17.23 -4.14
N ALA A 178 1.84 17.96 -3.24
CA ALA A 178 1.99 19.40 -3.07
C ALA A 178 2.14 19.76 -1.59
N GLU A 179 2.86 20.82 -1.30
CA GLU A 179 3.03 21.39 0.04
C GLU A 179 2.14 22.62 0.18
N GLY A 180 1.45 22.76 1.33
CA GLY A 180 0.54 23.88 1.63
C GLY A 180 -0.11 23.73 2.98
N THR A 181 -1.38 24.13 3.10
CA THR A 181 -2.15 24.00 4.34
C THR A 181 -3.45 23.20 4.13
N VAL A 182 -3.86 22.44 5.16
CA VAL A 182 -5.19 21.82 5.24
C VAL A 182 -5.81 22.21 6.58
N ALA A 183 -6.98 22.82 6.58
CA ALA A 183 -7.64 23.37 7.78
C ALA A 183 -6.71 24.32 8.58
N GLY A 184 -5.86 25.09 7.89
CA GLY A 184 -4.87 25.97 8.51
C GLY A 184 -3.66 25.25 9.14
N ILE A 185 -3.48 23.95 8.89
CA ILE A 185 -2.38 23.13 9.37
C ILE A 185 -1.39 22.94 8.22
N ALA A 186 -0.10 23.20 8.43
CA ALA A 186 0.94 22.88 7.42
C ALA A 186 0.90 21.39 7.08
N ALA A 187 0.83 21.08 5.79
CA ALA A 187 0.60 19.74 5.30
C ALA A 187 1.33 19.45 3.99
N LEU A 188 1.68 18.18 3.78
CA LEU A 188 1.92 17.61 2.46
C LEU A 188 0.64 16.89 2.02
N VAL A 189 0.19 17.15 0.80
CA VAL A 189 -1.02 16.53 0.23
C VAL A 189 -0.62 15.75 -1.01
N ALA A 190 -0.75 14.42 -0.94
CA ALA A 190 -0.46 13.52 -2.05
C ALA A 190 -1.75 12.98 -2.65
N ARG A 191 -1.84 12.93 -4.00
CA ARG A 191 -2.94 12.25 -4.70
C ARG A 191 -2.56 10.80 -4.95
N THR A 192 -2.53 10.04 -3.86
CA THR A 192 -2.19 8.63 -3.75
C THR A 192 -3.27 7.92 -2.94
N GLY A 193 -3.17 6.59 -2.84
CA GLY A 193 -4.10 5.78 -2.06
C GLY A 193 -3.99 4.30 -2.37
N TYR A 194 -4.70 3.49 -1.59
CA TYR A 194 -4.65 2.03 -1.61
C TYR A 194 -6.05 1.40 -1.76
N THR A 195 -6.95 2.09 -2.45
CA THR A 195 -8.37 1.71 -2.54
C THR A 195 -8.84 1.41 -3.97
N GLY A 196 -8.09 1.86 -4.97
CA GLY A 196 -8.53 1.87 -6.37
C GLY A 196 -9.44 3.04 -6.73
N GLU A 197 -9.85 3.86 -5.74
CA GLU A 197 -10.57 5.11 -5.95
C GLU A 197 -9.61 6.30 -6.13
N ASP A 198 -10.16 7.45 -6.48
CA ASP A 198 -9.47 8.72 -6.34
C ASP A 198 -9.39 9.10 -4.87
N GLY A 199 -8.33 9.83 -4.48
CA GLY A 199 -8.18 10.22 -3.10
C GLY A 199 -6.89 10.93 -2.82
N PHE A 200 -6.79 11.39 -1.57
CA PHE A 200 -5.65 12.16 -1.08
C PHE A 200 -5.18 11.61 0.26
N GLU A 201 -3.88 11.62 0.42
CA GLU A 201 -3.16 11.32 1.65
C GLU A 201 -2.58 12.64 2.17
N VAL A 202 -2.90 12.98 3.41
CA VAL A 202 -2.54 14.25 4.05
C VAL A 202 -1.62 13.97 5.22
N PHE A 203 -0.38 14.42 5.11
CA PHE A 203 0.67 14.27 6.13
C PHE A 203 0.77 15.59 6.91
N VAL A 204 0.73 15.49 8.23
CA VAL A 204 0.84 16.64 9.15
C VAL A 204 1.73 16.28 10.35
N ASP A 205 2.15 17.28 11.12
CA ASP A 205 2.75 17.06 12.44
C ASP A 205 1.80 16.24 13.34
N VAL A 206 2.33 15.25 14.04
CA VAL A 206 1.55 14.32 14.88
C VAL A 206 0.69 15.06 15.92
N GLY A 207 1.17 16.19 16.46
CA GLY A 207 0.42 17.02 17.39
C GLY A 207 -0.82 17.68 16.80
N ARG A 208 -1.00 17.66 15.49
CA ARG A 208 -2.15 18.21 14.76
C ARG A 208 -3.09 17.16 14.20
N ALA A 209 -2.83 15.86 14.48
CA ALA A 209 -3.62 14.74 13.97
C ALA A 209 -5.11 14.88 14.25
N THR A 210 -5.47 15.19 15.49
CA THR A 210 -6.85 15.31 15.94
C THR A 210 -7.58 16.47 15.24
N ASP A 211 -6.92 17.63 15.11
CA ASP A 211 -7.50 18.81 14.44
C ASP A 211 -7.78 18.50 12.96
N LEU A 212 -6.84 17.84 12.27
CA LEU A 212 -7.00 17.41 10.88
C LEU A 212 -8.15 16.42 10.72
N TRP A 213 -8.18 15.37 11.55
CA TRP A 213 -9.22 14.34 11.53
C TRP A 213 -10.61 14.92 11.69
N ASP A 214 -10.79 15.77 12.72
CA ASP A 214 -12.07 16.40 13.03
C ASP A 214 -12.53 17.35 11.89
N ALA A 215 -11.60 18.10 11.29
CA ALA A 215 -11.88 19.00 10.17
C ALA A 215 -12.31 18.21 8.91
N LEU A 216 -11.59 17.12 8.58
CA LEU A 216 -11.93 16.27 7.44
C LEU A 216 -13.28 15.58 7.59
N LEU A 217 -13.58 15.06 8.80
CA LEU A 217 -14.91 14.49 9.08
C LEU A 217 -16.02 15.54 8.99
N ALA A 218 -15.80 16.73 9.56
CA ALA A 218 -16.80 17.79 9.52
C ALA A 218 -17.10 18.24 8.10
N ALA A 219 -16.09 18.48 7.28
CA ALA A 219 -16.23 18.86 5.86
C ALA A 219 -16.85 17.74 5.03
N GLY A 220 -16.56 16.48 5.36
CA GLY A 220 -17.02 15.32 4.61
C GLY A 220 -18.44 14.88 4.93
N ARG A 221 -19.03 15.27 6.07
CA ARG A 221 -20.41 14.88 6.47
C ARG A 221 -21.47 15.16 5.39
N PRO A 222 -21.53 16.33 4.75
CA PRO A 222 -22.48 16.60 3.69
C PRO A 222 -22.28 15.74 2.44
N HIS A 223 -21.09 15.15 2.29
CA HIS A 223 -20.71 14.30 1.16
C HIS A 223 -20.81 12.80 1.46
N GLY A 224 -21.22 12.42 2.68
CA GLY A 224 -21.38 11.03 3.09
C GLY A 224 -20.06 10.33 3.47
N ILE A 225 -19.05 11.07 3.93
CA ILE A 225 -17.81 10.48 4.45
C ILE A 225 -18.09 9.66 5.72
N VAL A 226 -17.43 8.52 5.82
CA VAL A 226 -17.41 7.71 7.03
C VAL A 226 -15.98 7.40 7.46
N PRO A 227 -15.70 7.20 8.75
CA PRO A 227 -14.43 6.64 9.17
C PRO A 227 -14.34 5.18 8.72
N VAL A 228 -13.14 4.74 8.31
CA VAL A 228 -12.91 3.42 7.69
C VAL A 228 -11.74 2.73 8.35
N GLY A 229 -11.96 1.49 8.78
CA GLY A 229 -10.94 0.67 9.42
C GLY A 229 -10.16 -0.21 8.46
N LEU A 230 -9.16 -0.92 9.02
CA LEU A 230 -8.25 -1.79 8.26
C LEU A 230 -8.97 -2.94 7.55
N GLY A 231 -10.12 -3.40 8.06
CA GLY A 231 -10.89 -4.47 7.43
C GLY A 231 -11.44 -4.06 6.05
N ALA A 232 -12.01 -2.86 5.93
CA ALA A 232 -12.47 -2.35 4.65
C ALA A 232 -11.28 -1.93 3.76
N ARG A 233 -10.18 -1.39 4.33
CA ARG A 233 -8.93 -1.14 3.59
C ARG A 233 -8.44 -2.42 2.89
N ASP A 234 -8.47 -3.58 3.56
CA ASP A 234 -8.05 -4.85 2.96
C ASP A 234 -8.97 -5.31 1.83
N THR A 235 -10.29 -5.21 1.99
CA THR A 235 -11.22 -5.57 0.90
C THR A 235 -11.10 -4.64 -0.31
N LEU A 236 -10.89 -3.34 -0.09
CA LEU A 236 -10.71 -2.33 -1.14
C LEU A 236 -9.42 -2.56 -1.94
N ARG A 237 -8.29 -2.74 -1.25
CA ARG A 237 -7.00 -2.98 -1.91
C ARG A 237 -7.01 -4.26 -2.73
N LEU A 238 -7.64 -5.33 -2.19
CA LEU A 238 -7.72 -6.62 -2.87
C LEU A 238 -8.55 -6.52 -4.16
N GLU A 239 -9.69 -5.83 -4.15
CA GLU A 239 -10.46 -5.53 -5.35
C GLU A 239 -9.64 -4.74 -6.38
N ALA A 240 -8.82 -3.79 -5.91
CA ALA A 240 -7.92 -3.01 -6.75
C ALA A 240 -6.68 -3.80 -7.21
N GLY A 241 -6.54 -5.06 -6.81
CA GLY A 241 -5.40 -5.91 -7.16
C GLY A 241 -4.06 -5.41 -6.61
N MET A 242 -4.09 -4.63 -5.51
CA MET A 242 -2.90 -4.08 -4.88
C MET A 242 -2.32 -5.09 -3.88
N PRO A 243 -1.02 -5.42 -3.99
CA PRO A 243 -0.38 -6.37 -3.09
C PRO A 243 -0.24 -5.80 -1.68
N LEU A 244 -0.16 -6.67 -0.69
CA LEU A 244 0.14 -6.36 0.70
C LEU A 244 1.40 -7.12 1.12
N TYR A 245 2.36 -6.41 1.72
CA TYR A 245 3.52 -7.07 2.31
C TYR A 245 3.11 -7.99 3.47
N GLY A 246 3.68 -9.18 3.49
CA GLY A 246 3.27 -10.27 4.39
C GLY A 246 2.23 -11.22 3.77
N ASN A 247 1.59 -10.83 2.67
CA ASN A 247 0.65 -11.66 1.93
C ASN A 247 1.18 -11.98 0.51
N GLU A 248 1.19 -10.99 -0.37
CA GLU A 248 1.68 -11.11 -1.75
C GLU A 248 3.18 -10.86 -1.86
N LEU A 249 3.74 -10.04 -0.99
CA LEU A 249 5.14 -9.63 -1.02
C LEU A 249 5.83 -10.05 0.28
N ASP A 250 7.03 -10.58 0.14
CA ASP A 250 7.91 -10.97 1.23
C ASP A 250 9.34 -11.12 0.73
N HIS A 251 10.25 -11.47 1.63
CA HIS A 251 11.66 -11.69 1.27
C HIS A 251 11.88 -12.89 0.31
N ALA A 252 10.96 -13.85 0.24
CA ALA A 252 11.04 -15.00 -0.66
C ALA A 252 10.43 -14.72 -2.04
N THR A 253 9.92 -13.51 -2.25
CA THR A 253 9.24 -13.07 -3.47
C THR A 253 10.05 -11.97 -4.15
N ASN A 254 10.20 -12.05 -5.48
CA ASN A 254 10.81 -10.97 -6.25
C ASN A 254 9.76 -10.17 -7.04
N PRO A 255 10.09 -8.92 -7.46
CA PRO A 255 9.15 -8.05 -8.17
C PRO A 255 8.57 -8.65 -9.47
N VAL A 256 9.31 -9.52 -10.15
CA VAL A 256 8.88 -10.10 -11.42
C VAL A 256 7.78 -11.15 -11.20
N GLU A 257 7.94 -11.99 -10.16
CA GLU A 257 6.92 -12.95 -9.74
C GLU A 257 5.62 -12.26 -9.33
N ALA A 258 5.74 -11.13 -8.62
CA ALA A 258 4.61 -10.32 -8.15
C ALA A 258 3.90 -9.52 -9.28
N GLY A 259 4.35 -9.64 -10.53
CA GLY A 259 3.79 -8.86 -11.64
C GLY A 259 4.23 -7.38 -11.64
N LEU A 260 5.18 -7.01 -10.79
CA LEU A 260 5.69 -5.65 -10.58
C LEU A 260 7.00 -5.36 -11.33
N GLY A 261 7.39 -6.23 -12.26
CA GLY A 261 8.65 -6.09 -13.00
C GLY A 261 8.84 -4.75 -13.72
N ARG A 262 7.74 -4.06 -14.08
CA ARG A 262 7.80 -2.72 -14.71
C ARG A 262 8.32 -1.62 -13.77
N VAL A 263 8.25 -1.83 -12.46
CA VAL A 263 8.78 -0.90 -11.44
C VAL A 263 10.30 -0.98 -11.39
N VAL A 264 10.86 -2.16 -11.69
CA VAL A 264 12.30 -2.39 -11.69
C VAL A 264 12.95 -1.71 -12.92
N LYS A 265 13.79 -0.71 -12.65
CA LYS A 265 14.45 0.08 -13.70
C LYS A 265 15.86 -0.47 -13.98
N LEU A 266 15.93 -1.61 -14.69
CA LEU A 266 17.22 -2.22 -15.06
C LEU A 266 18.06 -1.34 -15.99
N THR A 267 17.43 -0.36 -16.68
CA THR A 267 18.12 0.55 -17.61
C THR A 267 18.60 1.85 -16.96
N LYS A 268 18.31 2.08 -15.67
CA LYS A 268 18.78 3.29 -14.97
C LYS A 268 20.30 3.29 -14.84
N PRO A 269 20.95 4.48 -14.80
CA PRO A 269 22.39 4.60 -14.56
C PRO A 269 22.81 4.02 -13.20
N GLY A 270 24.03 3.51 -13.14
CA GLY A 270 24.60 2.95 -11.91
C GLY A 270 24.03 1.58 -11.52
N ASP A 271 24.47 1.06 -10.42
CA ASP A 271 24.01 -0.19 -9.83
C ASP A 271 23.02 0.05 -8.71
N PHE A 272 22.25 -0.98 -8.36
CA PHE A 272 21.36 -0.97 -7.19
C PHE A 272 21.31 -2.36 -6.56
N VAL A 273 20.96 -2.42 -5.27
CA VAL A 273 20.93 -3.68 -4.53
C VAL A 273 19.88 -4.62 -5.13
N GLY A 274 20.32 -5.84 -5.47
CA GLY A 274 19.49 -6.89 -6.08
C GLY A 274 19.46 -6.89 -7.61
N ARG A 275 20.12 -5.94 -8.31
CA ARG A 275 20.12 -5.84 -9.79
C ARG A 275 20.45 -7.16 -10.47
N ALA A 276 21.60 -7.76 -10.15
CA ALA A 276 22.07 -8.97 -10.82
C ALA A 276 21.09 -10.15 -10.68
N ALA A 277 20.48 -10.30 -9.49
CA ALA A 277 19.46 -11.32 -9.26
C ALA A 277 18.21 -11.05 -10.07
N LEU A 278 17.71 -9.80 -10.11
CA LEU A 278 16.52 -9.41 -10.88
C LEU A 278 16.74 -9.51 -12.39
N GLU A 279 17.93 -9.15 -12.91
CA GLU A 279 18.29 -9.38 -14.32
C GLU A 279 18.26 -10.87 -14.68
N LYS A 280 18.72 -11.74 -13.77
CA LYS A 280 18.63 -13.19 -13.95
C LYS A 280 17.17 -13.64 -14.04
N VAL A 281 16.30 -13.19 -13.11
CA VAL A 281 14.87 -13.58 -13.15
C VAL A 281 14.17 -13.07 -14.42
N VAL A 282 14.49 -11.85 -14.87
CA VAL A 282 13.92 -11.30 -16.12
C VAL A 282 14.34 -12.13 -17.34
N ARG A 283 15.61 -12.56 -17.39
CA ARG A 283 16.13 -13.39 -18.50
C ARG A 283 15.59 -14.82 -18.48
N ASP A 284 15.56 -15.47 -17.32
CA ASP A 284 15.25 -16.89 -17.18
C ASP A 284 13.73 -17.15 -17.01
N GLY A 285 12.96 -16.10 -16.71
CA GLY A 285 11.55 -16.14 -16.35
C GLY A 285 11.32 -16.40 -14.85
N PRO A 286 10.17 -15.94 -14.31
CA PRO A 286 9.83 -16.16 -12.91
C PRO A 286 9.42 -17.62 -12.65
N ALA A 287 9.71 -18.14 -11.45
CA ALA A 287 9.34 -19.50 -11.04
C ALA A 287 7.83 -19.66 -10.79
N ARG A 288 7.14 -18.57 -10.44
CA ARG A 288 5.70 -18.49 -10.17
C ARG A 288 5.18 -17.11 -10.59
N ARG A 289 3.87 -16.97 -10.72
CA ARG A 289 3.22 -15.69 -11.06
C ARG A 289 2.06 -15.41 -10.13
N LEU A 290 1.94 -14.17 -9.72
CA LEU A 290 0.77 -13.66 -9.00
C LEU A 290 -0.38 -13.49 -10.00
N VAL A 291 -1.54 -14.09 -9.67
CA VAL A 291 -2.76 -14.03 -10.47
C VAL A 291 -3.97 -13.66 -9.63
N GLY A 292 -5.00 -13.11 -10.28
CA GLY A 292 -6.34 -12.99 -9.72
C GLY A 292 -7.14 -14.27 -9.93
N LEU A 293 -7.92 -14.69 -8.93
CA LEU A 293 -8.84 -15.82 -8.99
C LEU A 293 -10.26 -15.35 -8.65
N VAL A 294 -11.24 -15.76 -9.43
CA VAL A 294 -12.67 -15.66 -9.09
C VAL A 294 -13.18 -17.07 -8.81
N LEU A 295 -13.68 -17.31 -7.62
CA LEU A 295 -14.27 -18.60 -7.27
C LEU A 295 -15.61 -18.77 -8.00
N ARG A 296 -15.80 -19.92 -8.62
CA ARG A 296 -17.05 -20.30 -9.32
C ARG A 296 -17.95 -21.13 -8.43
N ASP A 297 -17.39 -21.80 -7.43
CA ASP A 297 -18.12 -22.52 -6.41
C ASP A 297 -18.25 -21.69 -5.11
N ARG A 298 -19.12 -22.18 -4.21
CA ARG A 298 -19.31 -21.57 -2.90
C ARG A 298 -18.06 -21.73 -2.03
N GLY A 299 -17.64 -20.64 -1.43
CA GLY A 299 -16.51 -20.62 -0.51
C GLY A 299 -15.78 -19.29 -0.58
N ILE A 300 -14.88 -19.07 0.37
CA ILE A 300 -13.97 -17.92 0.39
C ILE A 300 -12.57 -18.50 0.55
N ALA A 301 -11.72 -18.26 -0.41
CA ALA A 301 -10.30 -18.59 -0.32
C ALA A 301 -9.64 -17.77 0.81
N ARG A 302 -8.70 -18.39 1.50
CA ARG A 302 -7.94 -17.73 2.57
C ARG A 302 -6.45 -17.92 2.33
N HIS A 303 -5.66 -17.03 2.93
CA HIS A 303 -4.19 -17.15 2.90
C HIS A 303 -3.74 -18.57 3.23
N GLY A 304 -2.80 -19.10 2.46
CA GLY A 304 -2.22 -20.44 2.64
C GLY A 304 -3.03 -21.59 2.02
N TYR A 305 -4.24 -21.35 1.51
CA TYR A 305 -5.02 -22.43 0.85
C TYR A 305 -4.32 -22.87 -0.43
N PRO A 306 -4.19 -24.20 -0.67
CA PRO A 306 -3.60 -24.74 -1.88
C PRO A 306 -4.42 -24.37 -3.14
N VAL A 307 -3.73 -24.11 -4.24
CA VAL A 307 -4.30 -23.97 -5.58
C VAL A 307 -3.92 -25.20 -6.39
N LEU A 308 -4.90 -25.79 -7.04
CA LEU A 308 -4.79 -27.07 -7.79
C LEU A 308 -5.07 -26.86 -9.27
N ALA A 309 -4.27 -27.51 -10.12
CA ALA A 309 -4.52 -27.72 -11.55
C ALA A 309 -4.80 -29.22 -11.74
N GLY A 310 -6.09 -29.61 -11.82
CA GLY A 310 -6.49 -31.01 -11.64
C GLY A 310 -6.09 -31.50 -10.24
N ASP A 311 -5.39 -32.64 -10.18
CA ASP A 311 -4.90 -33.22 -8.91
C ASP A 311 -3.52 -32.67 -8.48
N ARG A 312 -2.89 -31.83 -9.31
CA ARG A 312 -1.55 -31.28 -9.06
C ARG A 312 -1.65 -29.96 -8.31
N ARG A 313 -0.96 -29.82 -7.18
CA ARG A 313 -0.78 -28.52 -6.52
C ARG A 313 0.07 -27.63 -7.44
N THR A 314 -0.49 -26.49 -7.85
CA THR A 314 0.19 -25.50 -8.68
C THR A 314 0.60 -24.24 -7.92
N GLY A 315 -0.02 -24.00 -6.75
CA GLY A 315 0.25 -22.77 -6.06
C GLY A 315 -0.38 -22.64 -4.69
N VAL A 316 -0.49 -21.38 -4.25
CA VAL A 316 -1.03 -21.02 -2.93
C VAL A 316 -1.74 -19.67 -2.99
N VAL A 317 -2.88 -19.57 -2.30
CA VAL A 317 -3.61 -18.32 -2.10
C VAL A 317 -2.84 -17.40 -1.15
N THR A 318 -2.69 -16.14 -1.52
CA THR A 318 -2.05 -15.11 -0.70
C THR A 318 -3.07 -14.23 0.02
N SER A 319 -4.14 -13.84 -0.65
CA SER A 319 -5.25 -13.06 -0.08
C SER A 319 -6.58 -13.51 -0.69
N GLY A 320 -7.66 -13.38 0.08
CA GLY A 320 -8.99 -13.70 -0.46
C GLY A 320 -10.12 -13.18 0.41
N THR A 321 -11.18 -12.72 -0.25
CA THR A 321 -12.37 -12.15 0.38
C THR A 321 -13.61 -12.36 -0.47
N MET A 322 -14.79 -12.12 0.13
CA MET A 322 -15.99 -11.80 -0.62
C MET A 322 -15.92 -10.33 -1.05
N SER A 323 -15.84 -10.07 -2.36
CA SER A 323 -15.82 -8.70 -2.90
C SER A 323 -17.17 -8.02 -2.66
N PRO A 324 -17.21 -6.92 -1.88
CA PRO A 324 -18.47 -6.21 -1.65
C PRO A 324 -19.02 -5.50 -2.89
N THR A 325 -18.14 -5.09 -3.81
CA THR A 325 -18.53 -4.42 -5.07
C THR A 325 -19.09 -5.41 -6.09
N ARG A 326 -18.43 -6.58 -6.23
CA ARG A 326 -18.78 -7.57 -7.26
C ARG A 326 -19.77 -8.63 -6.78
N ASN A 327 -19.92 -8.77 -5.45
CA ASN A 327 -20.65 -9.88 -4.82
C ASN A 327 -20.16 -11.26 -5.28
N GLU A 328 -18.85 -11.39 -5.46
CA GLU A 328 -18.13 -12.60 -5.87
C GLU A 328 -16.98 -12.87 -4.91
N ALA A 329 -16.67 -14.14 -4.67
CA ALA A 329 -15.47 -14.50 -3.93
C ALA A 329 -14.24 -14.36 -4.84
N ILE A 330 -13.31 -13.50 -4.44
CA ILE A 330 -12.08 -13.20 -5.15
C ILE A 330 -10.85 -13.55 -4.31
N ALA A 331 -9.75 -13.89 -4.99
CA ALA A 331 -8.47 -14.13 -4.32
C ALA A 331 -7.30 -13.72 -5.20
N MET A 332 -6.17 -13.42 -4.59
CA MET A 332 -4.87 -13.43 -5.25
C MET A 332 -4.12 -14.70 -4.86
N ALA A 333 -3.33 -15.23 -5.77
CA ALA A 333 -2.57 -16.45 -5.56
C ALA A 333 -1.31 -16.47 -6.41
N TYR A 334 -0.26 -17.10 -5.91
CA TYR A 334 0.88 -17.50 -6.73
C TYR A 334 0.59 -18.88 -7.34
N VAL A 335 0.82 -19.00 -8.64
CA VAL A 335 0.67 -20.26 -9.38
C VAL A 335 1.87 -20.48 -10.31
N ALA A 336 2.06 -21.71 -10.77
CA ALA A 336 3.07 -22.04 -11.79
C ALA A 336 2.83 -21.20 -13.06
N PRO A 337 3.88 -20.77 -13.79
CA PRO A 337 3.72 -19.89 -14.96
C PRO A 337 2.81 -20.46 -16.05
N GLY A 338 2.80 -21.78 -16.25
CA GLY A 338 1.94 -22.45 -17.24
C GLY A 338 0.45 -22.47 -16.90
N ASP A 339 0.09 -22.17 -15.64
CA ASP A 339 -1.30 -22.12 -15.15
C ASP A 339 -1.80 -20.70 -14.92
N ALA A 340 -1.00 -19.68 -15.28
CA ALA A 340 -1.25 -18.26 -14.92
C ALA A 340 -2.06 -17.49 -15.99
N GLU A 341 -2.40 -18.10 -17.11
CA GLU A 341 -3.10 -17.38 -18.19
C GLU A 341 -4.57 -17.13 -17.82
N PRO A 342 -5.10 -15.92 -18.08
CA PRO A 342 -6.52 -15.62 -17.85
C PRO A 342 -7.43 -16.60 -18.58
N GLY A 343 -8.50 -17.04 -17.92
CA GLY A 343 -9.44 -18.05 -18.38
C GLY A 343 -9.04 -19.49 -17.99
N THR A 344 -7.86 -19.70 -17.41
CA THR A 344 -7.45 -21.03 -16.90
C THR A 344 -8.35 -21.42 -15.72
N MET A 345 -8.94 -22.62 -15.81
CA MET A 345 -9.71 -23.19 -14.71
C MET A 345 -8.80 -23.94 -13.75
N LEU A 346 -8.82 -23.51 -12.51
CA LEU A 346 -8.11 -24.07 -11.37
C LEU A 346 -9.11 -24.45 -10.27
N ALA A 347 -8.62 -24.97 -9.16
CA ALA A 347 -9.41 -25.14 -7.96
C ALA A 347 -8.63 -24.63 -6.73
N VAL A 348 -9.35 -24.09 -5.76
CA VAL A 348 -8.80 -23.78 -4.43
C VAL A 348 -9.28 -24.87 -3.48
N GLU A 349 -8.36 -25.49 -2.73
CA GLU A 349 -8.73 -26.47 -1.74
C GLU A 349 -9.25 -25.77 -0.48
N ILE A 350 -10.57 -25.79 -0.28
CA ILE A 350 -11.25 -25.19 0.85
C ILE A 350 -11.74 -26.28 1.80
N ARG A 351 -11.16 -26.36 3.01
CA ARG A 351 -11.51 -27.38 4.00
C ARG A 351 -11.43 -28.83 3.48
N GLY A 352 -10.43 -29.11 2.64
CA GLY A 352 -10.20 -30.44 2.06
C GLY A 352 -11.07 -30.79 0.85
N ALA A 353 -11.82 -29.83 0.30
CA ALA A 353 -12.59 -30.01 -0.93
C ALA A 353 -12.16 -28.98 -2.01
N PRO A 354 -12.02 -29.38 -3.28
CA PRO A 354 -11.69 -28.46 -4.35
C PRO A 354 -12.91 -27.59 -4.69
N ALA A 355 -12.72 -26.27 -4.68
CA ALA A 355 -13.69 -25.28 -5.16
C ALA A 355 -13.17 -24.69 -6.47
N ALA A 356 -13.95 -24.78 -7.55
CA ALA A 356 -13.57 -24.27 -8.86
C ALA A 356 -13.28 -22.76 -8.80
N ALA A 357 -12.20 -22.35 -9.45
CA ALA A 357 -11.77 -20.97 -9.56
C ALA A 357 -11.22 -20.69 -10.96
N GLU A 358 -11.46 -19.52 -11.48
CA GLU A 358 -10.98 -19.07 -12.77
C GLU A 358 -9.91 -17.99 -12.59
N VAL A 359 -8.80 -18.12 -13.31
CA VAL A 359 -7.78 -17.10 -13.41
C VAL A 359 -8.32 -15.89 -14.17
N VAL A 360 -8.24 -14.71 -13.58
CA VAL A 360 -8.72 -13.45 -14.17
C VAL A 360 -7.62 -12.38 -14.14
N PRO A 361 -7.67 -11.41 -15.09
CA PRO A 361 -6.77 -10.26 -15.04
C PRO A 361 -6.98 -9.43 -13.77
N LEU A 362 -5.88 -8.91 -13.19
CA LEU A 362 -5.93 -7.87 -12.17
C LEU A 362 -5.95 -6.48 -12.83
N PRO A 363 -6.58 -5.48 -12.21
CA PRO A 363 -7.37 -5.56 -10.97
C PRO A 363 -8.78 -6.13 -11.19
N PHE A 364 -9.42 -6.61 -10.11
CA PHE A 364 -10.82 -7.06 -10.13
C PHE A 364 -11.81 -5.90 -10.28
N TYR A 365 -11.45 -4.73 -9.77
CA TYR A 365 -12.23 -3.49 -9.82
C TYR A 365 -11.40 -2.37 -10.44
N ARG A 366 -12.05 -1.60 -11.33
CA ARG A 366 -11.52 -0.34 -11.85
C ARG A 366 -12.59 0.72 -11.69
N ARG A 367 -12.22 1.88 -11.20
CA ARG A 367 -13.11 3.04 -11.16
C ARG A 367 -13.45 3.44 -12.60
N THR A 368 -14.70 3.81 -12.83
CA THR A 368 -15.22 4.32 -14.10
C THR A 368 -14.97 5.83 -14.23
#